data_fbb2847b6ad3ccbdc38b6d4ba9ed1682
#
_entry.id   fbb2847b6ad3ccbdc38b6d4ba9ed1682
#
_cell.length_a   1.000
_cell.length_b   1.000
_cell.length_c   1.000
_cell.angle_alpha   90.00
_cell.angle_beta   90.00
_cell.angle_gamma   90.00
#
_symmetry.space_group_name_H-M   'P 1'
#
loop_
_entity.id
_entity.type
_entity.pdbx_description
1 polymer ?
#
loop_
_entity_poly.entity_id
_entity_poly.type
_entity_poly.pdbx_seq_one_letter_code
_entity_poly.pdbx_strand_id
1 'polypeptide(L)'
;MKDLVINSVRNKKITIDINFTKSKNSPLVIFCHGFKGFKDWGPFNLISNKFALSGLNFLKFNFSHNGISIHDLYNFSDLEAFGNNNISIELEDLESVINWSHNNLSKKVDLNQIYLLGHSRGGGISILKAASNFSIKKITSWASICDFEKRIENDRVNFWKKRGVVYVFNSRTNQQMPLYYQFYED
;
A
#
# COMPACT_ATOMS: atom_id res chain seq x y z
N MET A 1 11.64 -12.36 -6.16
CA MET A 1 11.24 -11.66 -7.40
C MET A 1 11.19 -10.19 -7.04
N LYS A 2 11.73 -9.33 -7.90
CA LYS A 2 11.76 -7.88 -7.64
C LYS A 2 11.20 -7.10 -8.81
N ASP A 3 10.63 -5.94 -8.50
CA ASP A 3 10.15 -4.92 -9.43
C ASP A 3 9.22 -5.46 -10.53
N LEU A 4 8.39 -6.45 -10.16
CA LEU A 4 7.33 -6.90 -11.05
C LEU A 4 6.30 -5.78 -11.20
N VAL A 5 5.78 -5.63 -12.40
CA VAL A 5 4.77 -4.61 -12.70
C VAL A 5 3.44 -5.28 -13.03
N ILE A 6 2.39 -4.88 -12.33
CA ILE A 6 1.01 -5.26 -12.64
C ILE A 6 0.17 -4.02 -12.89
N ASN A 7 -1.02 -4.20 -13.46
CA ASN A 7 -1.99 -3.11 -13.60
C ASN A 7 -2.96 -3.10 -12.42
N SER A 8 -3.25 -1.92 -11.91
CA SER A 8 -4.43 -1.70 -11.07
C SER A 8 -5.71 -1.74 -11.90
N VAL A 9 -6.87 -1.82 -11.26
CA VAL A 9 -8.17 -1.70 -11.96
C VAL A 9 -8.32 -0.37 -12.70
N ARG A 10 -7.58 0.67 -12.32
CA ARG A 10 -7.56 2.00 -12.96
C ARG A 10 -6.45 2.14 -14.01
N ASN A 11 -5.87 1.03 -14.49
CA ASN A 11 -4.76 1.01 -15.45
C ASN A 11 -3.47 1.74 -15.02
N LYS A 12 -3.36 2.13 -13.75
CA LYS A 12 -2.09 2.59 -13.17
C LYS A 12 -1.20 1.39 -12.83
N LYS A 13 0.10 1.60 -12.83
CA LYS A 13 1.07 0.54 -12.54
C LYS A 13 1.27 0.37 -11.04
N ILE A 14 1.31 -0.88 -10.61
CA ILE A 14 1.67 -1.30 -9.25
C ILE A 14 2.98 -2.10 -9.36
N THR A 15 4.00 -1.71 -8.61
CA THR A 15 5.25 -2.47 -8.53
C THR A 15 5.23 -3.39 -7.33
N ILE A 16 5.68 -4.64 -7.50
CA ILE A 16 5.63 -5.70 -6.50
C ILE A 16 7.01 -6.34 -6.33
N ASP A 17 7.40 -6.59 -5.09
CA ASP A 17 8.50 -7.49 -4.74
C ASP A 17 7.98 -8.69 -3.96
N ILE A 18 8.56 -9.86 -4.18
CA ILE A 18 8.24 -11.06 -3.42
C ILE A 18 9.52 -11.73 -2.95
N ASN A 19 9.63 -11.94 -1.65
CA ASN A 19 10.61 -12.82 -1.03
C ASN A 19 9.92 -14.14 -0.68
N PHE A 20 10.35 -15.22 -1.35
CA PHE A 20 9.86 -16.56 -1.06
C PHE A 20 10.67 -17.19 0.08
N THR A 21 9.96 -17.88 0.96
CA THR A 21 10.60 -18.82 1.89
C THR A 21 11.07 -20.07 1.16
N LYS A 22 11.98 -20.83 1.79
CA LYS A 22 12.39 -22.16 1.32
C LYS A 22 11.33 -23.24 1.60
N SER A 23 10.44 -23.01 2.53
CA SER A 23 9.38 -23.94 2.89
C SER A 23 8.31 -23.99 1.79
N LYS A 24 7.87 -25.19 1.43
CA LYS A 24 6.79 -25.38 0.45
C LYS A 24 5.43 -25.07 1.09
N ASN A 25 4.47 -24.66 0.27
CA ASN A 25 3.09 -24.45 0.70
C ASN A 25 2.94 -23.53 1.92
N SER A 26 3.72 -22.47 1.97
CA SER A 26 3.73 -21.54 3.10
C SER A 26 2.80 -20.36 2.86
N PRO A 27 2.26 -19.74 3.95
CA PRO A 27 1.38 -18.57 3.87
C PRO A 27 2.00 -17.41 3.10
N LEU A 28 1.15 -16.54 2.57
CA LEU A 28 1.52 -15.28 1.94
C LEU A 28 1.19 -14.11 2.86
N VAL A 29 2.19 -13.33 3.23
CA VAL A 29 2.00 -12.03 3.88
C VAL A 29 2.07 -10.94 2.82
N ILE A 30 1.03 -10.13 2.68
CA ILE A 30 0.98 -8.95 1.81
C ILE A 30 1.17 -7.71 2.69
N PHE A 31 2.17 -6.91 2.39
CA PHE A 31 2.53 -5.72 3.15
C PHE A 31 2.01 -4.45 2.51
N CYS A 32 1.26 -3.65 3.28
CA CYS A 32 0.70 -2.36 2.91
C CYS A 32 1.46 -1.23 3.62
N HIS A 33 2.17 -0.39 2.86
CA HIS A 33 2.92 0.74 3.42
C HIS A 33 2.01 1.90 3.82
N GLY A 34 2.54 2.85 4.60
CA GLY A 34 1.80 4.03 5.04
C GLY A 34 1.88 5.23 4.09
N PHE A 35 1.24 6.33 4.50
CA PHE A 35 1.25 7.61 3.80
C PHE A 35 2.67 8.14 3.61
N LYS A 36 2.97 8.69 2.45
CA LYS A 36 4.32 9.08 2.03
C LYS A 36 5.36 7.96 2.16
N GLY A 37 4.91 6.71 2.04
CA GLY A 37 5.75 5.52 2.04
C GLY A 37 5.80 4.87 0.67
N PHE A 38 6.67 3.86 0.55
CA PHE A 38 6.78 2.98 -0.60
C PHE A 38 7.38 1.63 -0.18
N LYS A 39 7.30 0.63 -1.05
CA LYS A 39 7.66 -0.76 -0.74
C LYS A 39 9.09 -0.97 -0.22
N ASP A 40 10.04 -0.11 -0.63
CA ASP A 40 11.45 -0.21 -0.29
C ASP A 40 11.90 0.78 0.79
N TRP A 41 10.94 1.54 1.37
CA TRP A 41 11.28 2.54 2.36
C TRP A 41 11.75 1.93 3.69
N GLY A 42 12.81 2.52 4.25
CA GLY A 42 13.28 2.19 5.60
C GLY A 42 13.66 0.70 5.75
N PRO A 43 13.16 0.02 6.80
CA PRO A 43 13.54 -1.36 7.10
C PRO A 43 12.75 -2.41 6.31
N PHE A 44 11.86 -2.06 5.38
CA PHE A 44 10.92 -3.00 4.77
C PHE A 44 11.60 -4.12 3.97
N ASN A 45 12.77 -3.86 3.39
CA ASN A 45 13.58 -4.91 2.76
C ASN A 45 14.12 -5.92 3.80
N LEU A 46 14.60 -5.43 4.95
CA LEU A 46 15.07 -6.29 6.05
C LEU A 46 13.91 -7.12 6.63
N ILE A 47 12.75 -6.49 6.84
CA ILE A 47 11.55 -7.14 7.34
C ILE A 47 11.11 -8.25 6.40
N SER A 48 11.03 -7.97 5.10
CA SER A 48 10.69 -8.95 4.07
C SER A 48 11.62 -10.18 4.11
N ASN A 49 12.92 -9.95 4.27
CA ASN A 49 13.90 -11.03 4.41
C ASN A 49 13.68 -11.84 5.70
N LYS A 50 13.40 -11.19 6.82
CA LYS A 50 13.13 -11.87 8.10
C LYS A 50 11.90 -12.76 8.02
N PHE A 51 10.81 -12.29 7.41
CA PHE A 51 9.61 -13.10 7.20
C PHE A 51 9.91 -14.34 6.34
N ALA A 52 10.65 -14.18 5.24
CA ALA A 52 11.03 -15.29 4.37
C ALA A 52 11.88 -16.32 5.11
N LEU A 53 12.84 -15.89 5.93
CA LEU A 53 13.66 -16.78 6.78
C LEU A 53 12.83 -17.49 7.86
N SER A 54 11.73 -16.89 8.31
CA SER A 54 10.81 -17.46 9.30
C SER A 54 9.71 -18.36 8.70
N GLY A 55 9.81 -18.72 7.42
CA GLY A 55 8.89 -19.68 6.80
C GLY A 55 7.63 -19.02 6.17
N LEU A 56 7.59 -17.72 6.01
CA LEU A 56 6.47 -16.99 5.44
C LEU A 56 6.89 -16.33 4.12
N ASN A 57 6.11 -16.50 3.05
CA ASN A 57 6.30 -15.71 1.84
C ASN A 57 5.90 -14.26 2.11
N PHE A 58 6.65 -13.30 1.60
CA PHE A 58 6.40 -11.88 1.85
C PHE A 58 6.33 -11.09 0.56
N LEU A 59 5.17 -10.51 0.29
CA LEU A 59 4.91 -9.62 -0.83
C LEU A 59 4.79 -8.18 -0.32
N LYS A 60 5.54 -7.27 -0.88
CA LYS A 60 5.40 -5.83 -0.68
C LYS A 60 5.18 -5.14 -2.01
N PHE A 61 4.40 -4.08 -2.02
CA PHE A 61 4.04 -3.38 -3.25
C PHE A 61 3.94 -1.87 -3.02
N ASN A 62 4.00 -1.10 -4.11
CA ASN A 62 3.64 0.31 -4.11
C ASN A 62 2.17 0.45 -4.51
N PHE A 63 1.39 1.17 -3.71
CA PHE A 63 0.08 1.64 -4.17
C PHE A 63 0.24 2.47 -5.44
N SER A 64 -0.65 2.31 -6.40
CA SER A 64 -0.54 2.89 -7.74
C SER A 64 -0.45 4.42 -7.77
N HIS A 65 -1.00 5.07 -6.73
CA HIS A 65 -1.03 6.52 -6.59
C HIS A 65 -0.17 7.01 -5.40
N ASN A 66 0.83 6.23 -4.96
CA ASN A 66 1.69 6.66 -3.86
C ASN A 66 2.73 7.74 -4.23
N GLY A 67 2.81 8.11 -5.50
CA GLY A 67 3.75 9.11 -6.02
C GLY A 67 5.09 8.53 -6.52
N ILE A 68 5.28 7.22 -6.41
CA ILE A 68 6.46 6.52 -6.95
C ILE A 68 6.11 6.01 -8.35
N SER A 69 6.94 6.33 -9.34
CA SER A 69 6.77 5.82 -10.70
C SER A 69 7.57 4.54 -10.95
N ILE A 70 7.22 3.80 -12.01
CA ILE A 70 7.99 2.61 -12.43
C ILE A 70 9.38 2.98 -12.99
N HIS A 71 9.62 4.24 -13.31
CA HIS A 71 10.88 4.76 -13.82
C HIS A 71 11.79 5.32 -12.72
N ASP A 72 11.21 5.58 -11.54
CA ASP A 72 11.93 6.05 -10.36
C ASP A 72 11.29 5.45 -9.11
N LEU A 73 11.87 4.35 -8.64
CA LEU A 73 11.33 3.54 -7.55
C LEU A 73 11.65 4.08 -6.14
N TYR A 74 12.44 5.15 -6.05
CA TYR A 74 12.94 5.65 -4.77
C TYR A 74 12.54 7.09 -4.47
N ASN A 75 12.07 7.85 -5.49
CA ASN A 75 11.68 9.24 -5.33
C ASN A 75 10.21 9.45 -5.71
N PHE A 76 9.57 10.42 -5.06
CA PHE A 76 8.19 10.83 -5.39
C PHE A 76 8.21 11.69 -6.65
N SER A 77 8.24 11.04 -7.81
CA SER A 77 8.33 11.66 -9.15
C SER A 77 6.97 11.87 -9.82
N ASP A 78 5.91 11.18 -9.37
CA ASP A 78 4.53 11.32 -9.88
C ASP A 78 3.64 12.00 -8.82
N LEU A 79 3.86 13.31 -8.61
CA LEU A 79 3.10 14.09 -7.64
C LEU A 79 1.63 14.25 -8.04
N GLU A 80 1.31 14.19 -9.33
CA GLU A 80 -0.07 14.21 -9.81
C GLU A 80 -0.83 12.96 -9.37
N ALA A 81 -0.25 11.78 -9.53
CA ALA A 81 -0.84 10.56 -9.00
C ALA A 81 -0.97 10.63 -7.47
N PHE A 82 0.05 11.14 -6.77
CA PHE A 82 -0.01 11.30 -5.31
C PHE A 82 -1.18 12.20 -4.87
N GLY A 83 -1.41 13.32 -5.57
CA GLY A 83 -2.51 14.23 -5.28
C GLY A 83 -3.89 13.63 -5.52
N ASN A 84 -3.99 12.75 -6.51
CA ASN A 84 -5.22 12.03 -6.87
C ASN A 84 -5.43 10.72 -6.08
N ASN A 85 -4.56 10.38 -5.14
CA ASN A 85 -4.71 9.20 -4.31
C ASN A 85 -5.88 9.37 -3.31
N ASN A 86 -6.56 8.27 -3.00
CA ASN A 86 -7.58 8.21 -1.95
C ASN A 86 -7.71 6.78 -1.38
N ILE A 87 -8.63 6.59 -0.44
CA ILE A 87 -8.80 5.33 0.28
C ILE A 87 -9.37 4.23 -0.65
N SER A 88 -10.36 4.58 -1.46
CA SER A 88 -10.96 3.66 -2.44
C SER A 88 -9.92 3.14 -3.44
N ILE A 89 -9.04 4.02 -3.95
CA ILE A 89 -7.94 3.62 -4.85
C ILE A 89 -7.00 2.62 -4.15
N GLU A 90 -6.61 2.88 -2.91
CA GLU A 90 -5.72 1.97 -2.18
C GLU A 90 -6.39 0.61 -1.88
N LEU A 91 -7.69 0.59 -1.61
CA LEU A 91 -8.47 -0.65 -1.47
C LEU A 91 -8.55 -1.44 -2.78
N GLU A 92 -8.78 -0.77 -3.91
CA GLU A 92 -8.78 -1.38 -5.24
C GLU A 92 -7.39 -1.92 -5.64
N ASP A 93 -6.34 -1.20 -5.33
CA ASP A 93 -4.96 -1.63 -5.56
C ASP A 93 -4.63 -2.91 -4.76
N LEU A 94 -5.00 -2.95 -3.48
CA LEU A 94 -4.79 -4.13 -2.65
C LEU A 94 -5.59 -5.33 -3.18
N GLU A 95 -6.83 -5.12 -3.66
CA GLU A 95 -7.60 -6.16 -4.33
C GLU A 95 -6.89 -6.66 -5.60
N SER A 96 -6.33 -5.74 -6.40
CA SER A 96 -5.57 -6.09 -7.61
C SER A 96 -4.36 -6.98 -7.28
N VAL A 97 -3.65 -6.67 -6.18
CA VAL A 97 -2.51 -7.46 -5.71
C VAL A 97 -2.94 -8.85 -5.21
N ILE A 98 -4.05 -8.94 -4.47
CA ILE A 98 -4.61 -10.22 -3.99
C ILE A 98 -5.02 -11.09 -5.18
N ASN A 99 -5.78 -10.54 -6.13
CA ASN A 99 -6.23 -11.25 -7.33
C ASN A 99 -5.05 -11.70 -8.21
N TRP A 100 -4.04 -10.83 -8.39
CA TRP A 100 -2.83 -11.21 -9.08
C TRP A 100 -2.10 -12.37 -8.38
N SER A 101 -2.06 -12.35 -7.05
CA SER A 101 -1.44 -13.42 -6.26
C SER A 101 -2.15 -14.76 -6.47
N HIS A 102 -3.49 -14.78 -6.46
CA HIS A 102 -4.28 -15.97 -6.75
C HIS A 102 -3.98 -16.55 -8.14
N ASN A 103 -3.86 -15.69 -9.14
CA ASN A 103 -3.65 -16.12 -10.52
C ASN A 103 -2.21 -16.59 -10.81
N ASN A 104 -1.21 -16.09 -10.06
CA ASN A 104 0.19 -16.29 -10.43
C ASN A 104 1.03 -17.05 -9.41
N LEU A 105 0.60 -17.17 -8.15
CA LEU A 105 1.41 -17.73 -7.08
C LEU A 105 0.94 -19.09 -6.55
N SER A 106 -0.16 -19.65 -7.07
CA SER A 106 -0.79 -20.89 -6.58
C SER A 106 0.15 -22.11 -6.51
N LYS A 107 1.18 -22.16 -7.35
CA LYS A 107 2.17 -23.23 -7.34
C LYS A 107 3.28 -23.06 -6.31
N LYS A 108 3.38 -21.91 -5.65
CA LYS A 108 4.51 -21.53 -4.78
C LYS A 108 4.10 -21.22 -3.36
N VAL A 109 2.87 -20.74 -3.16
CA VAL A 109 2.37 -20.30 -1.86
C VAL A 109 1.01 -20.94 -1.54
N ASP A 110 0.70 -21.06 -0.25
CA ASP A 110 -0.63 -21.46 0.21
C ASP A 110 -1.57 -20.24 0.20
N LEU A 111 -2.34 -20.11 -0.86
CA LEU A 111 -3.30 -19.01 -1.02
C LEU A 111 -4.56 -19.14 -0.16
N ASN A 112 -4.75 -20.27 0.56
CA ASN A 112 -5.76 -20.36 1.61
C ASN A 112 -5.32 -19.65 2.89
N GLN A 113 -4.06 -19.20 2.96
CA GLN A 113 -3.46 -18.50 4.09
C GLN A 113 -2.84 -17.17 3.64
N ILE A 114 -3.69 -16.23 3.22
CA ILE A 114 -3.30 -14.85 2.96
C ILE A 114 -3.42 -14.05 4.24
N TYR A 115 -2.33 -13.38 4.63
CA TYR A 115 -2.24 -12.50 5.77
C TYR A 115 -1.91 -11.08 5.31
N LEU A 116 -2.47 -10.07 5.98
CA LEU A 116 -2.10 -8.68 5.74
C LEU A 116 -1.23 -8.15 6.88
N LEU A 117 -0.20 -7.42 6.52
CA LEU A 117 0.60 -6.62 7.43
C LEU A 117 0.56 -5.17 6.96
N GLY A 118 -0.05 -4.28 7.75
CA GLY A 118 -0.17 -2.88 7.38
C GLY A 118 0.56 -1.94 8.35
N HIS A 119 1.27 -0.96 7.80
CA HIS A 119 1.92 0.08 8.59
C HIS A 119 1.17 1.41 8.45
N SER A 120 0.85 2.07 9.57
CA SER A 120 0.21 3.39 9.59
C SER A 120 -1.09 3.40 8.78
N ARG A 121 -1.24 4.24 7.73
CA ARG A 121 -2.40 4.24 6.83
C ARG A 121 -2.64 2.87 6.18
N GLY A 122 -1.58 2.17 5.76
CA GLY A 122 -1.69 0.82 5.23
C GLY A 122 -2.28 -0.20 6.23
N GLY A 123 -2.16 0.07 7.54
CA GLY A 123 -2.85 -0.72 8.58
C GLY A 123 -4.36 -0.53 8.52
N GLY A 124 -4.83 0.71 8.41
CA GLY A 124 -6.27 1.02 8.22
C GLY A 124 -6.82 0.40 6.93
N ILE A 125 -6.11 0.53 5.81
CA ILE A 125 -6.46 -0.11 4.53
C ILE A 125 -6.57 -1.63 4.67
N SER A 126 -5.62 -2.26 5.38
CA SER A 126 -5.62 -3.70 5.63
C SER A 126 -6.84 -4.15 6.43
N ILE A 127 -7.23 -3.37 7.45
CA ILE A 127 -8.43 -3.64 8.27
C ILE A 127 -9.70 -3.54 7.42
N LEU A 128 -9.86 -2.45 6.65
CA LEU A 128 -11.02 -2.25 5.79
C LEU A 128 -11.13 -3.36 4.72
N LYS A 129 -10.01 -3.73 4.10
CA LYS A 129 -10.00 -4.81 3.09
C LYS A 129 -10.39 -6.15 3.70
N ALA A 130 -9.88 -6.49 4.86
CA ALA A 130 -10.19 -7.77 5.49
C ALA A 130 -11.65 -7.89 5.96
N ALA A 131 -12.30 -6.77 6.25
CA ALA A 131 -13.72 -6.75 6.58
C ALA A 131 -14.61 -7.16 5.37
N SER A 132 -14.12 -6.99 4.14
CA SER A 132 -14.86 -7.26 2.90
C SER A 132 -14.30 -8.42 2.06
N ASN A 133 -13.15 -9.00 2.41
CA ASN A 133 -12.50 -10.06 1.64
C ASN A 133 -12.16 -11.28 2.50
N PHE A 134 -12.97 -12.33 2.39
CA PHE A 134 -12.86 -13.58 3.18
C PHE A 134 -11.62 -14.44 2.86
N SER A 135 -10.87 -14.14 1.81
CA SER A 135 -9.59 -14.83 1.54
C SER A 135 -8.52 -14.45 2.56
N ILE A 136 -8.63 -13.28 3.20
CA ILE A 136 -7.71 -12.79 4.22
C ILE A 136 -8.01 -13.49 5.55
N LYS A 137 -7.01 -14.18 6.10
CA LYS A 137 -7.17 -14.99 7.33
C LYS A 137 -6.66 -14.32 8.58
N LYS A 138 -5.66 -13.44 8.45
CA LYS A 138 -5.06 -12.72 9.59
C LYS A 138 -4.65 -11.32 9.18
N ILE A 139 -4.69 -10.40 10.15
CA ILE A 139 -4.19 -9.05 10.00
C ILE A 139 -3.21 -8.76 11.13
N THR A 140 -2.14 -8.07 10.82
CA THR A 140 -1.27 -7.42 11.79
C THR A 140 -1.12 -5.96 11.39
N SER A 141 -1.25 -5.05 12.34
CA SER A 141 -1.08 -3.62 12.10
C SER A 141 0.02 -3.04 12.98
N TRP A 142 0.90 -2.24 12.36
CA TRP A 142 1.94 -1.48 13.05
C TRP A 142 1.59 0.00 13.04
N ALA A 143 1.41 0.58 14.23
CA ALA A 143 1.06 1.99 14.38
C ALA A 143 -0.08 2.43 13.43
N SER A 144 -1.09 1.58 13.29
CA SER A 144 -2.21 1.81 12.37
C SER A 144 -2.98 3.07 12.75
N ILE A 145 -3.51 3.74 11.75
CA ILE A 145 -4.58 4.69 11.98
C ILE A 145 -5.87 3.91 12.30
N CYS A 146 -6.65 4.44 13.22
CA CYS A 146 -7.95 3.87 13.61
C CYS A 146 -9.14 4.69 13.07
N ASP A 147 -8.85 5.87 12.50
CA ASP A 147 -9.84 6.81 12.03
C ASP A 147 -9.20 7.69 10.95
N PHE A 148 -9.79 7.69 9.76
CA PHE A 148 -9.27 8.43 8.61
C PHE A 148 -9.68 9.91 8.68
N GLU A 149 -10.81 10.23 9.30
CA GLU A 149 -11.39 11.56 9.38
C GLU A 149 -10.77 12.42 10.50
N LYS A 150 -10.52 11.82 11.66
CA LYS A 150 -10.13 12.52 12.91
C LYS A 150 -8.87 13.40 12.83
N ARG A 151 -8.08 13.27 11.77
CA ARG A 151 -6.84 14.04 11.59
C ARG A 151 -7.02 15.32 10.78
N ILE A 152 -8.25 15.61 10.37
CA ILE A 152 -8.57 16.76 9.51
C ILE A 152 -9.38 17.75 10.34
N GLU A 153 -8.79 18.90 10.66
CA GLU A 153 -9.45 19.98 11.38
C GLU A 153 -10.53 20.63 10.49
N ASN A 154 -11.72 20.86 11.03
CA ASN A 154 -12.86 21.40 10.28
C ASN A 154 -12.56 22.72 9.54
N ASP A 155 -11.78 23.62 10.14
CA ASP A 155 -11.40 24.89 9.51
C ASP A 155 -10.52 24.68 8.27
N ARG A 156 -9.70 23.63 8.25
CA ARG A 156 -8.88 23.25 7.09
C ARG A 156 -9.71 22.63 5.98
N VAL A 157 -10.81 21.95 6.29
CA VAL A 157 -11.69 21.32 5.28
C VAL A 157 -12.30 22.39 4.37
N ASN A 158 -12.86 23.46 4.93
CA ASN A 158 -13.46 24.55 4.15
C ASN A 158 -12.43 25.26 3.25
N PHE A 159 -11.22 25.45 3.76
CA PHE A 159 -10.12 26.01 2.97
C PHE A 159 -9.71 25.06 1.83
N TRP A 160 -9.59 23.76 2.12
CA TRP A 160 -9.24 22.74 1.15
C TRP A 160 -10.31 22.63 0.06
N LYS A 161 -11.60 22.57 0.44
CA LYS A 161 -12.73 22.56 -0.51
C LYS A 161 -12.69 23.75 -1.46
N LYS A 162 -12.47 24.96 -0.94
CA LYS A 162 -12.42 26.17 -1.76
C LYS A 162 -11.25 26.21 -2.74
N ARG A 163 -10.09 25.66 -2.34
CA ARG A 163 -8.87 25.66 -3.15
C ARG A 163 -8.73 24.43 -4.05
N GLY A 164 -9.44 23.36 -3.76
CA GLY A 164 -9.31 22.06 -4.43
C GLY A 164 -8.05 21.29 -4.04
N VAL A 165 -7.04 21.95 -3.44
CA VAL A 165 -5.74 21.33 -3.09
C VAL A 165 -5.16 21.92 -1.81
N VAL A 166 -4.54 21.05 -1.00
CA VAL A 166 -3.63 21.40 0.09
C VAL A 166 -2.30 20.70 -0.12
N TYR A 167 -1.25 21.16 0.54
CA TYR A 167 0.06 20.56 0.44
C TYR A 167 0.52 20.03 1.79
N VAL A 168 1.13 18.85 1.78
CA VAL A 168 1.79 18.25 2.94
C VAL A 168 3.28 18.19 2.69
N PHE A 169 4.04 18.72 3.63
CA PHE A 169 5.49 18.72 3.51
C PHE A 169 6.06 17.32 3.78
N ASN A 170 6.89 16.84 2.88
CA ASN A 170 7.69 15.64 3.06
C ASN A 170 9.13 16.05 3.42
N SER A 171 9.46 16.04 4.69
CA SER A 171 10.78 16.46 5.20
C SER A 171 11.94 15.57 4.73
N ARG A 172 11.66 14.33 4.33
CA ARG A 172 12.69 13.39 3.87
C ARG A 172 13.18 13.71 2.45
N THR A 173 12.30 14.23 1.62
CA THR A 173 12.60 14.55 0.21
C THR A 173 12.58 16.05 -0.05
N ASN A 174 12.29 16.86 0.99
CA ASN A 174 12.13 18.32 0.88
C ASN A 174 11.10 18.74 -0.18
N GLN A 175 9.98 18.00 -0.28
CA GLN A 175 8.93 18.22 -1.28
C GLN A 175 7.63 18.67 -0.63
N GLN A 176 6.93 19.60 -1.28
CA GLN A 176 5.52 19.90 -1.03
C GLN A 176 4.66 18.95 -1.86
N MET A 177 3.97 18.04 -1.20
CA MET A 177 3.18 16.99 -1.85
C MET A 177 1.72 17.37 -1.87
N PRO A 178 1.07 17.44 -3.05
CA PRO A 178 -0.33 17.85 -3.16
C PRO A 178 -1.27 16.78 -2.58
N LEU A 179 -2.38 17.22 -2.01
CA LEU A 179 -3.56 16.41 -1.72
C LEU A 179 -4.76 17.13 -2.31
N TYR A 180 -5.41 16.54 -3.30
CA TYR A 180 -6.61 17.11 -3.90
C TYR A 180 -7.82 16.83 -3.02
N TYR A 181 -8.83 17.71 -3.08
CA TYR A 181 -9.98 17.68 -2.17
C TYR A 181 -10.78 16.37 -2.24
N GLN A 182 -10.77 15.67 -3.38
CA GLN A 182 -11.38 14.36 -3.56
C GLN A 182 -10.89 13.30 -2.54
N PHE A 183 -9.71 13.50 -1.94
CA PHE A 183 -9.22 12.62 -0.85
C PHE A 183 -10.10 12.73 0.40
N TYR A 184 -10.68 13.88 0.65
CA TYR A 184 -11.59 14.11 1.78
C TYR A 184 -13.01 13.62 1.47
N GLU A 185 -13.43 13.69 0.22
CA GLU A 185 -14.78 13.27 -0.22
C GLU A 185 -14.96 11.76 -0.28
N ASP A 186 -13.85 11.03 -0.40
CA ASP A 186 -13.81 9.57 -0.46
C ASP A 186 -13.94 8.93 0.92
#